data_cff26630d4c58cf6a3f231fd645ca23a
#
_entry.id   cff26630d4c58cf6a3f231fd645ca23a
#
_cell.length_a   1.000
_cell.length_b   1.000
_cell.length_c   1.000
_cell.angle_alpha   90.00
_cell.angle_beta   90.00
_cell.angle_gamma   90.00
#
_symmetry.space_group_name_H-M   'P 1'
#
loop_
_entity.id
_entity.type
_entity.pdbx_description
1 polymer ?
#
loop_
_entity_poly.entity_id
_entity_poly.type
_entity_poly.pdbx_seq_one_letter_code
_entity_poly.pdbx_strand_id
1 'polypeptide(L)'
;MISLLCWNARGQSQMTSVPVETRSTLLSIDRSMSPKAGFRLMDPMKTGVVFTNLLATERHMTNQMLLNGSGVCAGDVDRDGLVDLYFTSLDGPNRLYRNRGQWRFEDITLAAGLDCPESDSTACAFADLDGDADLDLLVHTMYRGLRVFQNNGELNFTEKTQTAGMVAAKGGMSLAVADYDLDGDLDIYVTRYRSEAMMDEVQATVRIKTVGSERSVSHFNNRPTTDPDLRNRFYIDQRGGIGEYGEVDTLYRNLGGFAFEAVDWTDGTFLDDQAQPLSAPPQGLGPCRAIS
;
A
#
# COMPACT_ATOMS: atom_id res chain seq x y z
N MET A 1 -24.25 -5.71 -2.14
CA MET A 1 -24.80 -5.40 -0.81
C MET A 1 -23.65 -5.70 0.14
N ILE A 2 -22.87 -4.67 0.48
CA ILE A 2 -21.76 -4.80 1.43
C ILE A 2 -22.34 -4.37 2.78
N SER A 3 -22.50 -5.31 3.70
CA SER A 3 -22.96 -5.02 5.05
C SER A 3 -21.76 -4.67 5.91
N LEU A 4 -21.60 -3.39 6.26
CA LEU A 4 -20.69 -2.98 7.31
C LEU A 4 -21.36 -3.21 8.67
N LEU A 5 -20.75 -4.00 9.52
CA LEU A 5 -21.09 -4.15 10.92
C LEU A 5 -20.41 -3.00 11.70
N CYS A 6 -21.16 -1.99 12.08
CA CYS A 6 -20.71 -1.01 13.07
C CYS A 6 -21.10 -1.49 14.47
N TRP A 7 -20.11 -1.60 15.37
CA TRP A 7 -20.32 -1.84 16.79
C TRP A 7 -20.31 -0.51 17.55
N ASN A 8 -21.35 -0.25 18.31
CA ASN A 8 -21.34 0.88 19.23
C ASN A 8 -20.98 0.43 20.64
N ALA A 9 -20.48 1.33 21.47
CA ALA A 9 -19.97 1.12 22.82
C ALA A 9 -20.99 0.55 23.85
N ARG A 10 -22.13 0.02 23.42
CA ARG A 10 -23.18 -0.54 24.29
C ARG A 10 -23.62 -1.96 23.89
N GLY A 11 -22.89 -2.64 23.04
CA GLY A 11 -23.13 -4.08 22.79
C GLY A 11 -24.49 -4.45 22.15
N GLN A 12 -25.16 -3.51 21.48
CA GLN A 12 -26.37 -3.80 20.73
C GLN A 12 -26.13 -3.54 19.23
N SER A 13 -26.21 -4.61 18.45
CA SER A 13 -26.18 -4.52 17.01
C SER A 13 -27.48 -3.92 16.50
N GLN A 14 -27.49 -2.63 16.17
CA GLN A 14 -28.49 -2.07 15.28
C GLN A 14 -27.88 -2.01 13.88
N MET A 15 -28.43 -2.81 12.98
CA MET A 15 -28.23 -2.65 11.55
C MET A 15 -28.90 -1.33 11.13
N THR A 16 -28.18 -0.23 11.13
CA THR A 16 -28.58 0.94 10.37
C THR A 16 -28.09 0.74 8.96
N SER A 17 -29.01 0.42 8.05
CA SER A 17 -28.74 0.50 6.62
C SER A 17 -28.60 2.00 6.28
N VAL A 18 -27.35 2.45 6.16
CA VAL A 18 -27.09 3.73 5.48
C VAL A 18 -27.44 3.49 4.01
N PRO A 19 -28.36 4.25 3.41
CA PRO A 19 -28.59 4.14 1.98
C PRO A 19 -27.33 4.66 1.28
N VAL A 20 -26.45 3.76 0.91
CA VAL A 20 -25.43 4.08 -0.08
C VAL A 20 -26.19 4.27 -1.38
N GLU A 21 -26.38 5.50 -1.82
CA GLU A 21 -26.75 5.79 -3.19
C GLU A 21 -25.63 5.34 -4.09
N THR A 22 -25.59 4.05 -4.35
CA THR A 22 -24.77 3.50 -5.42
C THR A 22 -25.38 3.99 -6.73
N ARG A 23 -24.86 5.05 -7.32
CA ARG A 23 -25.07 5.35 -8.75
C ARG A 23 -24.36 4.26 -9.55
N SER A 24 -24.98 3.09 -9.67
CA SER A 24 -24.59 2.12 -10.67
C SER A 24 -25.21 2.55 -11.99
N THR A 25 -24.41 3.13 -12.87
CA THR A 25 -24.78 3.25 -14.26
C THR A 25 -24.61 1.87 -14.89
N LEU A 26 -25.71 1.16 -15.13
CA LEU A 26 -25.68 -0.04 -15.92
C LEU A 26 -25.30 0.36 -17.35
N LEU A 27 -24.03 0.21 -17.70
CA LEU A 27 -23.61 0.22 -19.10
C LEU A 27 -24.25 -0.98 -19.77
N SER A 28 -25.25 -0.74 -20.63
CA SER A 28 -25.79 -1.77 -21.50
C SER A 28 -24.70 -2.17 -22.50
N ILE A 29 -24.10 -3.32 -22.27
CA ILE A 29 -23.16 -3.91 -23.23
C ILE A 29 -24.05 -4.46 -24.36
N ASP A 30 -24.00 -3.81 -25.51
CA ASP A 30 -24.62 -4.35 -26.72
C ASP A 30 -23.87 -5.64 -27.14
N ARG A 31 -24.40 -6.76 -26.72
CA ARG A 31 -23.85 -8.09 -27.03
C ARG A 31 -23.94 -8.47 -28.50
N SER A 32 -24.62 -7.68 -29.33
CA SER A 32 -24.73 -7.93 -30.78
C SER A 32 -23.45 -7.53 -31.53
N MET A 33 -22.59 -6.71 -30.97
CA MET A 33 -21.46 -6.12 -31.65
C MET A 33 -20.13 -6.88 -31.53
N SER A 34 -19.99 -7.86 -30.65
CA SER A 34 -18.80 -8.73 -30.66
C SER A 34 -18.95 -9.99 -29.81
N PRO A 35 -18.76 -11.17 -30.38
CA PRO A 35 -18.82 -12.43 -29.66
C PRO A 35 -17.53 -12.72 -28.80
N LYS A 36 -16.57 -11.82 -28.76
CA LYS A 36 -15.32 -12.01 -28.01
C LYS A 36 -15.19 -10.97 -26.93
N ALA A 37 -15.65 -11.31 -25.71
CA ALA A 37 -15.21 -10.63 -24.51
C ALA A 37 -13.73 -10.89 -24.32
N GLY A 38 -12.93 -9.84 -24.04
CA GLY A 38 -11.49 -9.98 -23.83
C GLY A 38 -10.80 -8.64 -23.71
N PHE A 39 -9.50 -8.71 -23.44
CA PHE A 39 -8.62 -7.55 -23.42
C PHE A 39 -8.01 -7.33 -24.82
N ARG A 40 -7.88 -6.08 -25.19
CA ARG A 40 -7.16 -5.68 -26.41
C ARG A 40 -5.85 -5.02 -26.01
N LEU A 41 -4.73 -5.55 -26.53
CA LEU A 41 -3.45 -4.89 -26.40
C LEU A 41 -3.47 -3.58 -27.20
N MET A 42 -3.22 -2.48 -26.52
CA MET A 42 -3.10 -1.16 -27.16
C MET A 42 -1.65 -0.92 -27.55
N ASP A 43 -1.46 -0.29 -28.71
CA ASP A 43 -0.14 0.09 -29.21
C ASP A 43 0.39 1.31 -28.42
N PRO A 44 1.52 1.17 -27.69
CA PRO A 44 2.09 2.28 -26.92
C PRO A 44 2.35 3.54 -27.74
N MET A 45 2.76 3.37 -29.01
CA MET A 45 3.02 4.49 -29.90
C MET A 45 1.76 5.26 -30.29
N LYS A 46 0.59 4.62 -30.21
CA LYS A 46 -0.71 5.24 -30.47
C LYS A 46 -1.31 5.85 -29.23
N THR A 47 -1.12 5.21 -28.09
CA THR A 47 -1.63 5.71 -26.81
C THR A 47 -0.74 6.78 -26.19
N GLY A 48 0.55 6.80 -26.48
CA GLY A 48 1.54 7.64 -25.82
C GLY A 48 2.01 7.11 -24.48
N VAL A 49 1.45 5.98 -23.99
CA VAL A 49 1.90 5.35 -22.74
C VAL A 49 3.12 4.48 -23.05
N VAL A 50 4.31 5.06 -22.83
CA VAL A 50 5.60 4.38 -23.05
C VAL A 50 6.28 4.23 -21.69
N PHE A 51 5.92 3.16 -20.98
CA PHE A 51 6.44 2.88 -19.65
C PHE A 51 6.91 1.43 -19.57
N THR A 52 8.05 1.23 -18.93
CA THR A 52 8.55 -0.11 -18.58
C THR A 52 9.07 -0.06 -17.15
N ASN A 53 8.51 -0.90 -16.29
CA ASN A 53 9.09 -1.12 -14.98
C ASN A 53 10.33 -1.98 -15.13
N LEU A 54 11.49 -1.40 -14.89
CA LEU A 54 12.78 -2.08 -14.98
C LEU A 54 13.23 -2.48 -13.58
N LEU A 55 13.91 -3.61 -13.51
CA LEU A 55 14.63 -4.05 -12.31
C LEU A 55 15.95 -4.70 -12.75
N ALA A 56 17.06 -4.10 -12.35
CA ALA A 56 18.37 -4.62 -12.64
C ALA A 56 18.57 -5.99 -11.97
N THR A 57 19.25 -6.89 -12.70
CA THR A 57 19.48 -8.28 -12.24
C THR A 57 20.18 -8.32 -10.88
N GLU A 58 21.15 -7.45 -10.68
CA GLU A 58 21.92 -7.36 -9.44
C GLU A 58 21.05 -7.02 -8.23
N ARG A 59 20.02 -6.21 -8.46
CA ARG A 59 19.11 -5.76 -7.39
C ARG A 59 18.17 -6.86 -6.91
N HIS A 60 17.58 -7.62 -7.80
CA HIS A 60 16.68 -8.70 -7.38
C HIS A 60 17.43 -9.89 -6.78
N MET A 61 18.72 -10.04 -7.11
CA MET A 61 19.59 -11.05 -6.48
C MET A 61 19.94 -10.70 -5.03
N THR A 62 19.84 -9.43 -4.65
CA THR A 62 20.12 -8.96 -3.29
C THR A 62 18.85 -8.67 -2.48
N ASN A 63 17.71 -8.48 -3.15
CA ASN A 63 16.41 -8.32 -2.51
C ASN A 63 15.30 -8.88 -3.40
N GLN A 64 14.85 -10.10 -3.07
CA GLN A 64 13.81 -10.79 -3.83
C GLN A 64 12.44 -10.13 -3.74
N MET A 65 12.18 -9.30 -2.73
CA MET A 65 10.91 -8.57 -2.60
C MET A 65 10.67 -7.62 -3.77
N LEU A 66 11.72 -7.12 -4.42
CA LEU A 66 11.62 -6.28 -5.60
C LEU A 66 11.00 -7.00 -6.81
N LEU A 67 11.01 -8.34 -6.83
CA LEU A 67 10.33 -9.15 -7.87
C LEU A 67 8.79 -9.03 -7.81
N ASN A 68 8.21 -8.53 -6.73
CA ASN A 68 6.78 -8.26 -6.66
C ASN A 68 6.34 -7.10 -7.59
N GLY A 69 7.31 -6.31 -8.07
CA GLY A 69 7.05 -5.25 -9.04
C GLY A 69 6.66 -3.93 -8.40
N SER A 70 5.96 -3.13 -9.19
CA SER A 70 5.51 -1.78 -8.85
C SER A 70 4.00 -1.65 -9.06
N GLY A 71 3.45 -0.49 -8.70
CA GLY A 71 2.02 -0.20 -8.77
C GLY A 71 1.63 0.69 -9.96
N VAL A 72 0.33 0.76 -10.17
CA VAL A 72 -0.33 1.75 -11.02
C VAL A 72 -1.58 2.24 -10.29
N CYS A 73 -1.83 3.54 -10.33
CA CYS A 73 -3.08 4.11 -9.90
C CYS A 73 -3.72 4.94 -11.02
N ALA A 74 -5.04 5.11 -10.94
CA ALA A 74 -5.84 5.77 -11.95
C ALA A 74 -6.85 6.71 -11.28
N GLY A 75 -6.95 7.93 -11.77
CA GLY A 75 -7.84 8.97 -11.26
C GLY A 75 -7.89 10.16 -12.18
N ASP A 76 -8.93 10.94 -12.11
CA ASP A 76 -9.08 12.21 -12.84
C ASP A 76 -8.43 13.31 -11.99
N VAL A 77 -7.13 13.58 -12.24
CA VAL A 77 -6.33 14.45 -11.37
C VAL A 77 -6.44 15.94 -11.70
N ASP A 78 -7.07 16.29 -12.84
CA ASP A 78 -7.32 17.67 -13.23
C ASP A 78 -8.80 18.00 -13.45
N ARG A 79 -9.69 17.06 -13.07
CA ARG A 79 -11.15 17.19 -13.13
C ARG A 79 -11.71 17.50 -14.53
N ASP A 80 -11.04 17.00 -15.56
CA ASP A 80 -11.49 17.14 -16.95
C ASP A 80 -12.49 16.04 -17.38
N GLY A 81 -12.80 15.09 -16.50
CA GLY A 81 -13.71 13.96 -16.72
C GLY A 81 -13.03 12.76 -17.38
N LEU A 82 -11.72 12.78 -17.57
CA LEU A 82 -10.93 11.69 -18.13
C LEU A 82 -9.99 11.11 -17.08
N VAL A 83 -9.87 9.80 -17.06
CA VAL A 83 -9.01 9.11 -16.07
C VAL A 83 -7.56 9.13 -16.50
N ASP A 84 -6.69 9.69 -15.68
CA ASP A 84 -5.24 9.72 -15.80
C ASP A 84 -4.60 8.49 -15.16
N LEU A 85 -3.32 8.24 -15.48
CA LEU A 85 -2.59 7.07 -15.01
C LEU A 85 -1.26 7.48 -14.40
N TYR A 86 -0.98 6.97 -13.20
CA TYR A 86 0.34 7.10 -12.61
C TYR A 86 0.96 5.73 -12.40
N PHE A 87 2.17 5.54 -12.92
CA PHE A 87 2.96 4.32 -12.81
C PHE A 87 4.13 4.53 -11.89
N THR A 88 4.29 3.66 -10.90
CA THR A 88 5.47 3.61 -10.06
C THR A 88 6.55 2.72 -10.67
N SER A 89 7.81 3.01 -10.38
CA SER A 89 8.97 2.28 -10.93
C SER A 89 9.94 1.90 -9.83
N LEU A 90 10.58 0.72 -9.97
CA LEU A 90 11.66 0.27 -9.08
C LEU A 90 13.00 0.88 -9.50
N ASP A 91 13.38 0.72 -10.77
CA ASP A 91 14.62 1.27 -11.33
C ASP A 91 14.29 2.34 -12.36
N GLY A 92 14.23 3.55 -11.92
CA GLY A 92 13.95 4.69 -12.77
C GLY A 92 12.81 5.55 -12.26
N PRO A 93 12.48 6.60 -12.99
CA PRO A 93 11.48 7.56 -12.58
C PRO A 93 10.07 7.01 -12.77
N ASN A 94 9.18 7.38 -11.87
CA ASN A 94 7.73 7.19 -12.01
C ASN A 94 7.21 7.98 -13.22
N ARG A 95 5.96 7.71 -13.63
CA ARG A 95 5.34 8.41 -14.76
C ARG A 95 3.89 8.78 -14.48
N LEU A 96 3.55 10.05 -14.72
CA LEU A 96 2.17 10.54 -14.76
C LEU A 96 1.77 10.80 -16.20
N TYR A 97 0.75 10.13 -16.65
CA TYR A 97 0.17 10.25 -17.98
C TYR A 97 -1.20 10.89 -17.90
N ARG A 98 -1.31 12.11 -18.42
CA ARG A 98 -2.59 12.80 -18.56
C ARG A 98 -3.37 12.24 -19.75
N ASN A 99 -4.63 11.93 -19.54
CA ASN A 99 -5.54 11.46 -20.59
C ASN A 99 -6.03 12.63 -21.45
N ARG A 100 -5.85 12.52 -22.77
CA ARG A 100 -6.29 13.51 -23.76
C ARG A 100 -7.53 13.04 -24.53
N GLY A 101 -8.21 12.02 -24.03
CA GLY A 101 -9.33 11.38 -24.71
C GLY A 101 -8.91 10.41 -25.82
N GLN A 102 -9.86 9.59 -26.28
CA GLN A 102 -9.65 8.62 -27.37
C GLN A 102 -8.44 7.69 -27.17
N TRP A 103 -8.14 7.33 -25.89
CA TRP A 103 -6.98 6.51 -25.52
C TRP A 103 -5.62 7.14 -25.89
N ARG A 104 -5.52 8.45 -25.83
CA ARG A 104 -4.28 9.17 -26.01
C ARG A 104 -3.85 9.80 -24.69
N PHE A 105 -2.61 9.61 -24.34
CA PHE A 105 -2.04 10.08 -23.11
C PHE A 105 -0.78 10.91 -23.38
N GLU A 106 -0.54 11.89 -22.53
CA GLU A 106 0.62 12.75 -22.55
C GLU A 106 1.40 12.58 -21.26
N ASP A 107 2.71 12.34 -21.37
CA ASP A 107 3.60 12.30 -20.19
C ASP A 107 3.80 13.73 -19.67
N ILE A 108 3.23 14.00 -18.50
CA ILE A 108 3.35 15.29 -17.79
C ILE A 108 4.17 15.19 -16.52
N THR A 109 4.86 14.09 -16.30
CA THR A 109 5.57 13.74 -15.06
C THR A 109 6.46 14.85 -14.55
N LEU A 110 7.34 15.38 -15.40
CA LEU A 110 8.31 16.41 -15.01
C LEU A 110 7.62 17.76 -14.72
N ALA A 111 6.58 18.08 -15.48
CA ALA A 111 5.82 19.32 -15.28
C ALA A 111 5.06 19.27 -13.94
N ALA A 112 4.58 18.10 -13.55
CA ALA A 112 3.90 17.87 -12.29
C ALA A 112 4.83 17.66 -11.08
N GLY A 113 6.15 17.48 -11.30
CA GLY A 113 7.12 17.23 -10.23
C GLY A 113 7.01 15.83 -9.61
N LEU A 114 6.53 14.84 -10.35
CA LEU A 114 6.18 13.50 -9.82
C LEU A 114 7.08 12.37 -10.35
N ASP A 115 8.25 12.68 -10.86
CA ASP A 115 9.19 11.68 -11.39
C ASP A 115 9.79 10.77 -10.28
N CYS A 116 9.84 11.26 -9.04
CA CYS A 116 10.33 10.51 -7.87
C CYS A 116 11.57 9.64 -8.17
N PRO A 117 12.66 10.19 -8.72
CA PRO A 117 13.82 9.41 -9.09
C PRO A 117 14.43 8.73 -7.85
N GLU A 118 15.04 7.55 -8.02
CA GLU A 118 15.71 6.79 -6.96
C GLU A 118 14.83 6.40 -5.76
N SER A 119 13.53 6.27 -5.94
CA SER A 119 12.64 6.03 -4.80
C SER A 119 12.20 4.58 -4.59
N ASP A 120 12.54 3.64 -5.46
CA ASP A 120 12.08 2.24 -5.34
C ASP A 120 10.58 2.16 -5.08
N SER A 121 9.79 2.82 -5.93
CA SER A 121 8.37 2.98 -5.72
C SER A 121 7.62 1.68 -5.96
N THR A 122 6.86 1.22 -4.97
CA THR A 122 6.19 -0.09 -4.97
C THR A 122 4.69 0.01 -5.16
N ALA A 123 4.07 1.08 -4.66
CA ALA A 123 2.63 1.26 -4.72
C ALA A 123 2.27 2.74 -4.87
N CYS A 124 1.08 3.02 -5.39
CA CYS A 124 0.50 4.36 -5.40
C CYS A 124 -1.02 4.31 -5.24
N ALA A 125 -1.60 5.44 -4.83
CA ALA A 125 -3.03 5.70 -4.89
C ALA A 125 -3.28 7.18 -5.10
N PHE A 126 -4.41 7.49 -5.74
CA PHE A 126 -4.99 8.81 -5.76
C PHE A 126 -6.14 8.87 -4.75
N ALA A 127 -6.19 9.93 -3.95
CA ALA A 127 -7.26 10.20 -2.98
C ALA A 127 -7.32 11.69 -2.66
N ASP A 128 -8.49 12.21 -2.38
CA ASP A 128 -8.69 13.54 -1.82
C ASP A 128 -8.41 13.47 -0.31
N LEU A 129 -7.25 13.94 0.11
CA LEU A 129 -6.75 13.77 1.49
C LEU A 129 -7.01 14.98 2.37
N ASP A 130 -7.36 16.13 1.81
CA ASP A 130 -7.63 17.36 2.57
C ASP A 130 -9.03 17.93 2.34
N GLY A 131 -9.86 17.23 1.56
CA GLY A 131 -11.27 17.56 1.37
C GLY A 131 -11.53 18.70 0.39
N ASP A 132 -10.55 19.04 -0.48
CA ASP A 132 -10.67 20.13 -1.45
C ASP A 132 -11.24 19.67 -2.82
N ALA A 133 -11.53 18.37 -2.95
CA ALA A 133 -12.01 17.66 -4.12
C ALA A 133 -10.97 17.49 -5.25
N ASP A 134 -9.71 17.81 -5.01
CA ASP A 134 -8.61 17.47 -5.90
C ASP A 134 -7.97 16.14 -5.47
N LEU A 135 -7.62 15.29 -6.42
CA LEU A 135 -6.98 14.02 -6.09
C LEU A 135 -5.49 14.24 -5.81
N ASP A 136 -5.09 14.01 -4.57
CA ASP A 136 -3.71 13.95 -4.13
C ASP A 136 -3.08 12.62 -4.48
N LEU A 137 -1.76 12.52 -4.39
CA LEU A 137 -1.01 11.32 -4.71
C LEU A 137 -0.26 10.77 -3.51
N LEU A 138 -0.47 9.49 -3.26
CA LEU A 138 0.29 8.66 -2.34
C LEU A 138 1.25 7.79 -3.14
N VAL A 139 2.53 7.78 -2.77
CA VAL A 139 3.55 6.89 -3.36
C VAL A 139 4.28 6.17 -2.25
N HIS A 140 4.14 4.85 -2.19
CA HIS A 140 4.94 4.07 -1.25
C HIS A 140 6.23 3.58 -1.88
N THR A 141 7.31 3.54 -1.07
CA THR A 141 8.64 3.13 -1.51
C THR A 141 9.18 2.02 -0.62
N MET A 142 10.03 1.14 -1.17
CA MET A 142 10.61 0.03 -0.42
C MET A 142 11.47 0.50 0.76
N TYR A 143 12.23 1.59 0.60
CA TYR A 143 13.26 1.96 1.58
C TYR A 143 13.05 3.30 2.27
N ARG A 144 12.16 4.16 1.75
CA ARG A 144 12.00 5.53 2.25
C ARG A 144 10.63 5.81 2.88
N GLY A 145 9.71 4.84 2.86
CA GLY A 145 8.37 4.97 3.40
C GLY A 145 7.36 5.57 2.43
N LEU A 146 6.26 6.04 2.99
CA LEU A 146 5.17 6.67 2.26
C LEU A 146 5.48 8.13 1.98
N ARG A 147 5.37 8.53 0.71
CA ARG A 147 5.45 9.92 0.26
C ARG A 147 4.05 10.42 -0.08
N VAL A 148 3.78 11.65 0.26
CA VAL A 148 2.47 12.29 0.07
C VAL A 148 2.65 13.58 -0.71
N PHE A 149 1.88 13.74 -1.78
CA PHE A 149 1.94 14.90 -2.66
C PHE A 149 0.56 15.53 -2.74
N GLN A 150 0.43 16.76 -2.27
CA GLN A 150 -0.77 17.56 -2.38
C GLN A 150 -0.90 18.12 -3.79
N ASN A 151 -2.06 17.91 -4.41
CA ASN A 151 -2.45 18.53 -5.67
C ASN A 151 -3.06 19.91 -5.38
N ASN A 152 -2.82 20.87 -6.23
CA ASN A 152 -3.45 22.20 -6.14
C ASN A 152 -4.56 22.42 -7.19
N GLY A 153 -5.02 21.34 -7.83
CA GLY A 153 -6.07 21.38 -8.84
C GLY A 153 -5.59 21.80 -10.24
N GLU A 154 -4.34 22.22 -10.40
CA GLU A 154 -3.75 22.67 -11.67
C GLU A 154 -2.63 21.73 -12.16
N LEU A 155 -2.65 20.43 -11.76
CA LEU A 155 -1.60 19.45 -12.06
C LEU A 155 -0.23 19.83 -11.49
N ASN A 156 -0.19 20.65 -10.45
CA ASN A 156 1.03 21.03 -9.75
C ASN A 156 1.00 20.41 -8.36
N PHE A 157 1.86 19.42 -8.15
CA PHE A 157 1.93 18.65 -6.91
C PHE A 157 3.04 19.16 -6.01
N THR A 158 2.74 19.31 -4.74
CA THR A 158 3.71 19.71 -3.72
C THR A 158 3.93 18.56 -2.73
N GLU A 159 5.17 18.12 -2.55
CA GLU A 159 5.46 17.09 -1.57
C GLU A 159 5.27 17.60 -0.14
N LYS A 160 4.43 16.90 0.63
CA LYS A 160 4.07 17.20 2.03
C LYS A 160 4.60 16.17 3.02
N THR A 161 5.30 15.15 2.59
CA THR A 161 5.74 14.02 3.41
C THR A 161 6.27 14.40 4.79
N GLN A 162 7.16 15.40 4.86
CA GLN A 162 7.78 15.84 6.12
C GLN A 162 6.81 16.58 7.04
N THR A 163 5.91 17.39 6.46
CA THR A 163 4.95 18.19 7.23
C THR A 163 3.68 17.42 7.57
N ALA A 164 3.39 16.36 6.83
CA ALA A 164 2.20 15.53 7.00
C ALA A 164 2.31 14.52 8.16
N GLY A 165 3.43 14.43 8.86
CA GLY A 165 3.58 13.48 9.98
C GLY A 165 3.88 12.03 9.56
N MET A 166 4.30 11.81 8.30
CA MET A 166 4.62 10.47 7.82
C MET A 166 5.88 9.92 8.47
N VAL A 167 5.80 8.70 9.01
CA VAL A 167 6.96 8.01 9.57
C VAL A 167 7.78 7.36 8.45
N ALA A 168 9.10 7.41 8.57
CA ALA A 168 10.02 6.79 7.61
C ALA A 168 10.04 5.26 7.80
N ALA A 169 8.97 4.59 7.39
CA ALA A 169 8.77 3.15 7.56
C ALA A 169 9.01 2.41 6.26
N LYS A 170 9.99 1.48 6.28
CA LYS A 170 10.40 0.68 5.12
C LYS A 170 9.41 -0.44 4.78
N GLY A 171 9.61 -1.09 3.64
CA GLY A 171 8.98 -2.36 3.28
C GLY A 171 7.55 -2.26 2.77
N GLY A 172 7.04 -1.08 2.44
CA GLY A 172 5.68 -0.95 1.96
C GLY A 172 5.46 -1.57 0.58
N MET A 173 4.35 -2.30 0.45
CA MET A 173 4.02 -3.04 -0.77
C MET A 173 2.64 -2.71 -1.31
N SER A 174 1.72 -2.34 -0.44
CA SER A 174 0.37 -1.97 -0.82
C SER A 174 -0.19 -0.97 0.18
N LEU A 175 -1.18 -0.20 -0.27
CA LEU A 175 -1.89 0.75 0.56
C LEU A 175 -3.38 0.70 0.27
N ALA A 176 -4.17 1.06 1.27
CA ALA A 176 -5.61 1.28 1.15
C ALA A 176 -5.95 2.62 1.78
N VAL A 177 -7.00 3.24 1.27
CA VAL A 177 -7.50 4.51 1.76
C VAL A 177 -8.99 4.36 2.10
N ALA A 178 -9.37 4.73 3.31
CA ALA A 178 -10.75 4.68 3.78
C ALA A 178 -10.90 5.54 5.03
N ASP A 179 -12.08 6.10 5.24
CA ASP A 179 -12.49 6.72 6.50
C ASP A 179 -12.85 5.60 7.51
N TYR A 180 -11.88 5.21 8.37
CA TYR A 180 -12.07 4.06 9.27
C TYR A 180 -12.77 4.42 10.58
N ASP A 181 -12.64 5.68 11.03
CA ASP A 181 -13.24 6.15 12.28
C ASP A 181 -14.52 7.01 12.07
N LEU A 182 -14.90 7.18 10.80
CA LEU A 182 -16.12 7.84 10.35
C LEU A 182 -16.18 9.33 10.72
N ASP A 183 -15.05 10.00 10.70
CA ASP A 183 -14.93 11.44 10.94
C ASP A 183 -15.09 12.29 9.67
N GLY A 184 -15.09 11.66 8.50
CA GLY A 184 -15.25 12.26 7.18
C GLY A 184 -13.96 12.47 6.42
N ASP A 185 -12.81 12.27 7.04
CA ASP A 185 -11.49 12.38 6.44
C ASP A 185 -10.97 10.99 6.02
N LEU A 186 -10.17 10.93 4.95
CA LEU A 186 -9.64 9.65 4.47
C LEU A 186 -8.34 9.29 5.17
N ASP A 187 -8.32 8.11 5.78
CA ASP A 187 -7.17 7.51 6.46
C ASP A 187 -6.37 6.59 5.53
N ILE A 188 -5.14 6.28 5.92
CA ILE A 188 -4.24 5.50 5.08
C ILE A 188 -3.75 4.26 5.83
N TYR A 189 -4.04 3.08 5.30
CA TYR A 189 -3.48 1.82 5.78
C TYR A 189 -2.37 1.33 4.84
N VAL A 190 -1.19 1.05 5.38
CA VAL A 190 -0.02 0.58 4.64
C VAL A 190 0.35 -0.81 5.10
N THR A 191 0.28 -1.78 4.17
CA THR A 191 0.82 -3.11 4.42
C THR A 191 2.30 -3.15 4.10
N ARG A 192 3.08 -3.80 4.97
CA ARG A 192 4.52 -3.80 4.84
C ARG A 192 5.12 -5.19 4.79
N TYR A 193 6.00 -5.37 3.85
CA TYR A 193 6.92 -6.49 3.80
C TYR A 193 8.21 -6.16 4.54
N ARG A 194 9.07 -7.14 4.64
CA ARG A 194 10.42 -6.93 5.15
C ARG A 194 11.33 -6.37 4.05
N SER A 195 11.92 -5.20 4.30
CA SER A 195 12.83 -4.56 3.35
C SER A 195 14.17 -5.30 3.21
N GLU A 196 14.53 -6.10 4.23
CA GLU A 196 15.73 -6.93 4.28
C GLU A 196 15.35 -8.30 4.84
N ALA A 197 15.14 -9.27 3.95
CA ALA A 197 14.73 -10.61 4.33
C ALA A 197 15.93 -11.52 4.64
N MET A 198 15.74 -12.49 5.52
CA MET A 198 16.75 -13.52 5.81
C MET A 198 17.21 -14.25 4.55
N MET A 199 16.31 -14.44 3.58
CA MET A 199 16.59 -15.11 2.31
C MET A 199 17.58 -14.36 1.42
N ASP A 200 17.70 -13.04 1.62
CA ASP A 200 18.60 -12.18 0.83
C ASP A 200 20.02 -12.21 1.40
N GLU A 201 20.21 -12.76 2.59
CA GLU A 201 21.53 -12.88 3.23
C GLU A 201 22.21 -14.21 2.89
N VAL A 202 23.28 -14.14 2.10
CA VAL A 202 24.00 -15.31 1.55
C VAL A 202 24.55 -16.26 2.64
N GLN A 203 24.81 -15.79 3.85
CA GLN A 203 25.36 -16.54 4.96
C GLN A 203 24.56 -16.40 6.24
N ALA A 204 23.24 -16.27 6.13
CA ALA A 204 22.38 -16.19 7.30
C ALA A 204 22.55 -17.41 8.20
N THR A 205 22.78 -17.18 9.49
CA THR A 205 22.88 -18.22 10.51
C THR A 205 21.73 -18.09 11.51
N VAL A 206 21.06 -19.20 11.77
CA VAL A 206 19.94 -19.26 12.70
C VAL A 206 20.19 -20.31 13.77
N ARG A 207 19.97 -19.96 15.04
CA ARG A 207 19.98 -20.91 16.16
C ARG A 207 18.57 -21.10 16.69
N ILE A 208 18.18 -22.35 16.85
CA ILE A 208 16.87 -22.74 17.40
C ILE A 208 17.04 -23.10 18.87
N LYS A 209 16.12 -22.66 19.70
CA LYS A 209 15.95 -23.07 21.10
C LYS A 209 14.68 -23.92 21.20
N THR A 210 14.76 -25.00 21.97
CA THR A 210 13.61 -25.85 22.32
C THR A 210 13.36 -25.78 23.81
N VAL A 211 12.13 -25.47 24.21
CA VAL A 211 11.68 -25.46 25.61
C VAL A 211 10.40 -26.28 25.70
N GLY A 212 10.51 -27.47 26.28
CA GLY A 212 9.40 -28.44 26.23
C GLY A 212 9.10 -28.87 24.79
N SER A 213 7.87 -28.67 24.32
CA SER A 213 7.45 -28.92 22.93
C SER A 213 7.59 -27.71 22.01
N GLU A 214 7.87 -26.53 22.56
CA GLU A 214 7.97 -25.29 21.77
C GLU A 214 9.36 -25.08 21.21
N ARG A 215 9.40 -24.77 19.91
CA ARG A 215 10.62 -24.41 19.19
C ARG A 215 10.53 -22.94 18.77
N SER A 216 11.59 -22.19 19.01
CA SER A 216 11.69 -20.79 18.60
C SER A 216 13.09 -20.48 18.09
N VAL A 217 13.20 -19.47 17.24
CA VAL A 217 14.49 -18.91 16.82
C VAL A 217 15.04 -18.08 17.98
N SER A 218 16.23 -18.43 18.45
CA SER A 218 16.87 -17.75 19.59
C SER A 218 17.94 -16.75 19.17
N HIS A 219 18.61 -16.98 18.04
CA HIS A 219 19.62 -16.08 17.49
C HIS A 219 19.54 -16.05 15.96
N PHE A 220 19.82 -14.89 15.41
CA PHE A 220 20.01 -14.63 14.00
C PHE A 220 21.34 -13.89 13.82
N ASN A 221 22.23 -14.44 12.97
CA ASN A 221 23.60 -13.92 12.76
C ASN A 221 24.34 -13.63 14.07
N ASN A 222 24.28 -14.60 15.00
CA ASN A 222 24.84 -14.54 16.35
C ASN A 222 24.25 -13.46 17.28
N ARG A 223 23.23 -12.72 16.84
CA ARG A 223 22.49 -11.75 17.66
C ARG A 223 21.26 -12.42 18.29
N PRO A 224 20.93 -12.18 19.56
CA PRO A 224 19.74 -12.75 20.18
C PRO A 224 18.47 -12.13 19.59
N THR A 225 17.44 -12.96 19.40
CA THR A 225 16.13 -12.49 18.89
C THR A 225 15.34 -11.65 19.89
N THR A 226 15.92 -11.37 21.07
CA THR A 226 15.42 -10.39 22.04
C THR A 226 15.82 -8.96 21.68
N ASP A 227 16.76 -8.76 20.76
CA ASP A 227 17.11 -7.43 20.27
C ASP A 227 15.87 -6.75 19.65
N PRO A 228 15.68 -5.44 19.82
CA PRO A 228 14.47 -4.75 19.39
C PRO A 228 14.09 -4.94 17.91
N ASP A 229 15.09 -4.94 17.02
CA ASP A 229 14.91 -5.11 15.56
C ASP A 229 14.70 -6.57 15.12
N LEU A 230 14.99 -7.53 16.00
CA LEU A 230 14.82 -8.97 15.77
C LEU A 230 13.63 -9.56 16.54
N ARG A 231 13.04 -8.79 17.46
CA ARG A 231 11.91 -9.24 18.26
C ARG A 231 10.71 -9.52 17.36
N ASN A 232 10.09 -10.68 17.56
CA ASN A 232 8.93 -11.14 16.80
C ASN A 232 9.16 -11.21 15.27
N ARG A 233 10.43 -11.28 14.83
CA ARG A 233 10.77 -11.36 13.41
C ARG A 233 10.55 -12.74 12.83
N PHE A 234 10.79 -13.80 13.61
CA PHE A 234 10.85 -15.17 13.09
C PHE A 234 9.76 -16.07 13.67
N TYR A 235 9.32 -17.01 12.86
CA TYR A 235 8.46 -18.12 13.31
C TYR A 235 9.01 -19.45 12.78
N ILE A 236 8.58 -20.54 13.41
CA ILE A 236 8.84 -21.92 12.95
C ILE A 236 7.51 -22.53 12.56
N ASP A 237 7.38 -22.94 11.31
CA ASP A 237 6.17 -23.55 10.79
C ASP A 237 5.99 -25.00 11.31
N GLN A 238 4.83 -25.59 11.00
CA GLN A 238 4.48 -26.96 11.43
C GLN A 238 5.42 -28.03 10.82
N ARG A 239 6.13 -27.72 9.75
CA ARG A 239 7.12 -28.61 9.09
C ARG A 239 8.54 -28.39 9.60
N GLY A 240 8.73 -27.45 10.52
CA GLY A 240 10.01 -27.05 11.08
C GLY A 240 10.80 -26.07 10.21
N GLY A 241 10.17 -25.53 9.17
CA GLY A 241 10.74 -24.44 8.36
C GLY A 241 10.75 -23.14 9.15
N ILE A 242 11.79 -22.31 8.90
CA ILE A 242 11.92 -21.00 9.52
C ILE A 242 11.36 -19.99 8.53
N GLY A 243 10.44 -19.16 8.99
CA GLY A 243 9.89 -18.03 8.25
C GLY A 243 10.09 -16.72 8.98
N GLU A 244 9.82 -15.63 8.29
CA GLU A 244 9.84 -14.29 8.82
C GLU A 244 8.47 -13.64 8.72
N TYR A 245 8.10 -12.89 9.76
CA TYR A 245 6.99 -11.96 9.68
C TYR A 245 7.41 -10.71 8.90
N GLY A 246 6.45 -10.03 8.27
CA GLY A 246 6.63 -8.71 7.66
C GLY A 246 7.07 -7.66 8.67
N GLU A 247 7.31 -6.45 8.17
CA GLU A 247 7.37 -5.26 9.03
C GLU A 247 5.97 -4.99 9.61
N VAL A 248 5.90 -4.23 10.69
CA VAL A 248 4.61 -3.83 11.28
C VAL A 248 3.85 -2.94 10.30
N ASP A 249 2.61 -3.30 10.00
CA ASP A 249 1.72 -2.47 9.20
C ASP A 249 1.43 -1.14 9.90
N THR A 250 1.18 -0.09 9.13
CA THR A 250 0.92 1.23 9.68
C THR A 250 -0.45 1.73 9.23
N LEU A 251 -1.26 2.13 10.21
CA LEU A 251 -2.46 2.92 9.99
C LEU A 251 -2.13 4.37 10.33
N TYR A 252 -2.40 5.27 9.41
CA TYR A 252 -2.33 6.71 9.62
C TYR A 252 -3.73 7.26 9.71
N ARG A 253 -4.07 7.86 10.84
CA ARG A 253 -5.30 8.64 10.99
C ARG A 253 -5.08 10.02 10.40
N ASN A 254 -6.00 10.48 9.59
CA ASN A 254 -6.05 11.85 9.10
C ASN A 254 -6.58 12.77 10.21
N LEU A 255 -5.93 13.89 10.42
CA LEU A 255 -6.31 14.89 11.42
C LEU A 255 -6.87 16.15 10.76
N GLY A 256 -7.15 16.07 9.45
CA GLY A 256 -7.51 17.20 8.61
C GLY A 256 -6.32 18.08 8.20
N GLY A 257 -6.50 18.88 7.15
CA GLY A 257 -5.49 19.85 6.71
C GLY A 257 -4.15 19.25 6.29
N PHE A 258 -4.14 18.02 5.77
CA PHE A 258 -2.95 17.27 5.33
C PHE A 258 -2.01 16.89 6.49
N ALA A 259 -2.55 16.64 7.67
CA ALA A 259 -1.80 16.17 8.83
C ALA A 259 -2.24 14.75 9.21
N PHE A 260 -1.29 13.86 9.48
CA PHE A 260 -1.54 12.47 9.82
C PHE A 260 -0.79 12.04 11.07
N GLU A 261 -1.35 11.09 11.77
CA GLU A 261 -0.78 10.47 12.96
C GLU A 261 -0.76 8.95 12.80
N ALA A 262 0.41 8.34 13.04
CA ALA A 262 0.50 6.88 13.08
C ALA A 262 -0.23 6.35 14.32
N VAL A 263 -1.18 5.45 14.11
CA VAL A 263 -2.01 4.90 15.17
C VAL A 263 -1.24 3.87 15.99
N ASP A 264 -1.36 3.94 17.32
CA ASP A 264 -0.88 2.90 18.20
C ASP A 264 -1.90 1.76 18.28
N TRP A 265 -1.58 0.62 17.67
CA TRP A 265 -2.44 -0.56 17.66
C TRP A 265 -2.73 -1.15 19.04
N THR A 266 -1.93 -0.77 20.06
CA THR A 266 -1.97 -1.35 21.41
C THR A 266 -2.58 -0.41 22.45
N ASP A 267 -3.16 0.69 22.04
CA ASP A 267 -3.80 1.68 22.93
C ASP A 267 -5.15 1.26 23.50
N GLY A 268 -5.66 0.09 23.08
CA GLY A 268 -6.95 -0.47 23.49
C GLY A 268 -8.12 -0.14 22.56
N THR A 269 -7.89 0.66 21.51
CA THR A 269 -8.91 0.99 20.51
C THR A 269 -9.22 -0.22 19.62
N PHE A 270 -8.19 -1.00 19.30
CA PHE A 270 -8.31 -2.18 18.43
C PHE A 270 -8.43 -3.46 19.25
N LEU A 271 -9.38 -4.30 18.86
CA LEU A 271 -9.70 -5.54 19.54
C LEU A 271 -9.40 -6.75 18.64
N ASP A 272 -9.02 -7.86 19.25
CA ASP A 272 -8.90 -9.14 18.57
C ASP A 272 -10.28 -9.81 18.35
N ASP A 273 -10.30 -11.01 17.76
CA ASP A 273 -11.51 -11.80 17.52
C ASP A 273 -12.23 -12.26 18.81
N GLN A 274 -11.58 -12.12 19.97
CA GLN A 274 -12.14 -12.41 21.29
C GLN A 274 -12.56 -11.13 22.03
N ALA A 275 -12.59 -9.99 21.33
CA ALA A 275 -12.90 -8.67 21.88
C ALA A 275 -11.93 -8.21 22.99
N GLN A 276 -10.67 -8.65 22.93
CA GLN A 276 -9.61 -8.17 23.82
C GLN A 276 -8.73 -7.14 23.09
N PRO A 277 -8.22 -6.12 23.79
CA PRO A 277 -7.27 -5.19 23.21
C PRO A 277 -6.07 -5.90 22.57
N LEU A 278 -5.66 -5.44 21.41
CA LEU A 278 -4.48 -5.97 20.74
C LEU A 278 -3.24 -5.78 21.65
N SER A 279 -2.50 -6.85 21.87
CA SER A 279 -1.24 -6.81 22.63
C SER A 279 0.00 -6.53 21.77
N ALA A 280 -0.17 -6.55 20.46
CA ALA A 280 0.86 -6.25 19.47
C ALA A 280 0.21 -5.73 18.18
N PRO A 281 0.92 -4.87 17.41
CA PRO A 281 0.42 -4.41 16.12
C PRO A 281 0.32 -5.58 15.13
N PRO A 282 -0.59 -5.50 14.15
CA PRO A 282 -0.67 -6.48 13.08
C PRO A 282 0.64 -6.52 12.29
N GLN A 283 1.12 -7.70 12.00
CA GLN A 283 2.28 -7.94 11.17
C GLN A 283 1.85 -8.81 10.01
N GLY A 284 2.18 -8.39 8.80
CA GLY A 284 2.00 -9.23 7.63
C GLY A 284 2.67 -10.60 7.87
N LEU A 285 1.93 -11.68 7.73
CA LEU A 285 2.57 -12.99 7.62
C LEU A 285 3.40 -12.95 6.33
N GLY A 286 4.68 -13.30 6.43
CA GLY A 286 5.54 -13.48 5.25
C GLY A 286 4.85 -14.34 4.18
N PRO A 287 5.38 -14.47 2.96
CA PRO A 287 4.63 -14.79 1.76
C PRO A 287 3.65 -15.95 1.97
N CYS A 288 2.37 -15.68 1.81
CA CYS A 288 1.22 -16.59 1.83
C CYS A 288 0.58 -16.95 3.19
N ARG A 289 0.00 -15.98 3.87
CA ARG A 289 -1.31 -16.25 4.51
C ARG A 289 -2.12 -14.97 4.52
N ALA A 290 -3.18 -14.94 3.72
CA ALA A 290 -4.24 -13.96 3.86
C ALA A 290 -4.83 -14.08 5.28
N ILE A 291 -5.03 -12.95 5.93
CA ILE A 291 -5.88 -12.85 7.10
C ILE A 291 -7.29 -13.19 6.62
N SER A 292 -7.84 -14.30 7.11
CA SER A 292 -9.21 -14.70 6.84
C SER A 292 -10.16 -13.95 7.79
#